data_0b4bac68e6f84e34d2ab5afb48e201d1
#
_entry.id   0b4bac68e6f84e34d2ab5afb48e201d1
#
_cell.length_a   1.000
_cell.length_b   1.000
_cell.length_c   1.000
_cell.angle_alpha   90.00
_cell.angle_beta   90.00
_cell.angle_gamma   90.00
#
_symmetry.space_group_name_H-M   'P 1'
#
loop_
_entity.id
_entity.type
_entity.pdbx_description
1 polymer ?
#
loop_
_entity_poly.entity_id
_entity_poly.type
_entity_poly.pdbx_seq_one_letter_code
_entity_poly.pdbx_strand_id
1 'polypeptide(L)'
;LPGANVVSGTGLKGATVKVVTSEFKTYTTTVDQNGKYSVKIPTQEEYDSIMVKISKDGYASKLKVVDVEYKEIRTFTVNNIKTTSTTVTGKGLNGATVKAYVNGKQIGKSATVKNGSYKITIPKQKIGTKVKVKISKTGYESRTKTVTVKKAFTSNLTINSVKKTSTYVTGKGQSGATVRAYVNGKQIGKSATVKNGKYSIKIPKQSKGKKITVKMTKTNYITVSKTTTVK
;
A
#
# COMPACT_ATOMS: atom_id res chain seq x y z
N LEU A 1 -9.47 14.47 -20.92
CA LEU A 1 -8.79 14.14 -19.67
C LEU A 1 -8.12 15.38 -19.11
N PRO A 2 -8.20 15.68 -17.83
CA PRO A 2 -7.44 16.74 -17.19
C PRO A 2 -5.93 16.59 -17.45
N GLY A 3 -5.25 17.70 -17.71
CA GLY A 3 -3.86 17.73 -18.18
C GLY A 3 -3.70 17.53 -19.69
N ALA A 4 -4.76 17.32 -20.44
CA ALA A 4 -4.70 17.28 -21.90
C ALA A 4 -4.44 18.68 -22.46
N ASN A 5 -3.54 18.76 -23.42
CA ASN A 5 -3.16 19.99 -24.10
C ASN A 5 -3.21 19.85 -25.65
N VAL A 6 -3.83 18.79 -26.13
CA VAL A 6 -3.98 18.51 -27.57
C VAL A 6 -5.39 17.98 -27.82
N VAL A 7 -6.06 18.53 -28.83
CA VAL A 7 -7.31 18.00 -29.38
C VAL A 7 -6.99 17.39 -30.74
N SER A 8 -7.30 16.13 -30.93
CA SER A 8 -7.06 15.43 -32.20
C SER A 8 -8.28 14.60 -32.61
N GLY A 9 -8.37 14.30 -33.89
CA GLY A 9 -9.47 13.52 -34.44
C GLY A 9 -9.34 13.34 -35.97
N THR A 10 -10.48 12.96 -36.56
CA THR A 10 -10.59 12.73 -38.00
C THR A 10 -11.69 13.58 -38.61
N GLY A 11 -11.59 13.89 -39.89
CA GLY A 11 -12.55 14.67 -40.65
C GLY A 11 -12.31 14.57 -42.15
N LEU A 12 -13.10 15.29 -42.95
CA LEU A 12 -12.88 15.40 -44.39
C LEU A 12 -11.63 16.22 -44.65
N LYS A 13 -10.75 15.74 -45.55
CA LYS A 13 -9.56 16.47 -46.03
C LYS A 13 -9.89 17.92 -46.38
N GLY A 14 -9.08 18.85 -45.86
CA GLY A 14 -9.23 20.29 -46.07
C GLY A 14 -10.36 20.95 -45.25
N ALA A 15 -11.07 20.24 -44.42
CA ALA A 15 -12.06 20.83 -43.51
C ALA A 15 -11.38 21.67 -42.42
N THR A 16 -11.99 22.81 -42.07
CA THR A 16 -11.55 23.65 -40.95
C THR A 16 -12.06 23.06 -39.64
N VAL A 17 -11.15 22.93 -38.70
CA VAL A 17 -11.47 22.50 -37.29
C VAL A 17 -11.28 23.71 -36.39
N LYS A 18 -12.35 24.09 -35.69
CA LYS A 18 -12.38 25.14 -34.67
C LYS A 18 -12.58 24.49 -33.29
N VAL A 19 -11.64 24.75 -32.39
CA VAL A 19 -11.70 24.30 -31.01
C VAL A 19 -11.89 25.51 -30.11
N VAL A 20 -12.92 25.48 -29.26
CA VAL A 20 -13.18 26.53 -28.26
C VAL A 20 -13.07 25.91 -26.88
N THR A 21 -12.23 26.47 -26.01
CA THR A 21 -12.04 26.04 -24.62
C THR A 21 -13.07 26.68 -23.69
N SER A 22 -13.17 26.22 -22.46
CA SER A 22 -14.00 26.79 -21.39
C SER A 22 -13.72 28.28 -21.13
N GLU A 23 -12.49 28.75 -21.39
CA GLU A 23 -12.11 30.17 -21.34
C GLU A 23 -12.53 30.98 -22.60
N PHE A 24 -13.37 30.40 -23.47
CA PHE A 24 -13.80 30.98 -24.76
C PHE A 24 -12.66 31.31 -25.74
N LYS A 25 -11.45 30.78 -25.49
CA LYS A 25 -10.34 30.91 -26.45
C LYS A 25 -10.53 29.95 -27.62
N THR A 26 -10.25 30.45 -28.82
CA THR A 26 -10.42 29.71 -30.08
C THR A 26 -9.07 29.32 -30.66
N TYR A 27 -8.96 28.05 -31.05
CA TYR A 27 -7.81 27.47 -31.75
C TYR A 27 -8.31 26.83 -33.05
N THR A 28 -7.58 26.98 -34.13
CA THR A 28 -7.98 26.46 -35.45
C THR A 28 -6.88 25.62 -36.06
N THR A 29 -7.28 24.60 -36.81
CA THR A 29 -6.41 23.79 -37.65
C THR A 29 -7.19 23.29 -38.87
N THR A 30 -6.52 22.64 -39.80
CA THR A 30 -7.13 22.03 -40.98
C THR A 30 -6.91 20.52 -40.95
N VAL A 31 -7.91 19.75 -41.41
CA VAL A 31 -7.79 18.29 -41.58
C VAL A 31 -6.81 18.02 -42.74
N ASP A 32 -5.80 17.21 -42.44
CA ASP A 32 -4.73 16.87 -43.36
C ASP A 32 -5.17 15.93 -44.52
N GLN A 33 -4.22 15.58 -45.40
CA GLN A 33 -4.47 14.69 -46.52
C GLN A 33 -4.90 13.28 -46.12
N ASN A 34 -4.55 12.86 -44.91
CA ASN A 34 -4.90 11.53 -44.35
C ASN A 34 -6.20 11.55 -43.56
N GLY A 35 -6.97 12.67 -43.62
CA GLY A 35 -8.21 12.82 -42.87
C GLY A 35 -8.00 13.02 -41.37
N LYS A 36 -6.80 13.43 -40.90
CA LYS A 36 -6.49 13.65 -39.48
C LYS A 36 -6.30 15.11 -39.15
N TYR A 37 -6.57 15.50 -37.92
CA TYR A 37 -6.21 16.80 -37.37
C TYR A 37 -5.64 16.69 -35.98
N SER A 38 -4.81 17.67 -35.60
CA SER A 38 -4.29 17.85 -34.25
C SER A 38 -4.09 19.34 -34.02
N VAL A 39 -4.58 19.83 -32.87
CA VAL A 39 -4.43 21.23 -32.47
C VAL A 39 -3.98 21.30 -31.02
N LYS A 40 -2.93 22.08 -30.77
CA LYS A 40 -2.43 22.32 -29.43
C LYS A 40 -3.27 23.41 -28.77
N ILE A 41 -3.69 23.16 -27.53
CA ILE A 41 -4.48 24.05 -26.69
C ILE A 41 -3.80 24.18 -25.32
N PRO A 42 -4.15 25.14 -24.45
CA PRO A 42 -3.74 25.14 -23.05
C PRO A 42 -4.14 23.85 -22.34
N THR A 43 -3.44 23.53 -21.27
CA THR A 43 -3.79 22.40 -20.38
C THR A 43 -5.19 22.59 -19.85
N GLN A 44 -6.02 21.56 -19.97
CA GLN A 44 -7.41 21.56 -19.50
C GLN A 44 -7.51 20.97 -18.11
N GLU A 45 -8.32 21.61 -17.27
CA GLU A 45 -8.62 21.16 -15.92
C GLU A 45 -9.88 20.27 -15.86
N GLU A 46 -10.18 19.69 -14.71
CA GLU A 46 -11.40 18.93 -14.50
C GLU A 46 -12.63 19.85 -14.59
N TYR A 47 -13.70 19.37 -15.22
CA TYR A 47 -14.95 20.08 -15.54
C TYR A 47 -14.83 21.14 -16.64
N ASP A 48 -13.68 21.34 -17.26
CA ASP A 48 -13.61 22.11 -18.49
C ASP A 48 -14.42 21.43 -19.58
N SER A 49 -15.07 22.24 -20.44
CA SER A 49 -15.74 21.75 -21.65
C SER A 49 -15.03 22.29 -22.89
N ILE A 50 -14.77 21.42 -23.83
CA ILE A 50 -14.15 21.75 -25.12
C ILE A 50 -15.20 21.57 -26.21
N MET A 51 -15.46 22.63 -26.97
CA MET A 51 -16.31 22.58 -28.16
C MET A 51 -15.43 22.41 -29.39
N VAL A 52 -15.71 21.38 -30.20
CA VAL A 52 -15.01 21.12 -31.47
C VAL A 52 -16.02 21.21 -32.59
N LYS A 53 -15.83 22.19 -33.52
CA LYS A 53 -16.61 22.33 -34.73
C LYS A 53 -15.73 22.01 -35.93
N ILE A 54 -16.25 21.15 -36.82
CA ILE A 54 -15.61 20.86 -38.11
C ILE A 54 -16.56 21.35 -39.21
N SER A 55 -16.03 22.16 -40.11
CA SER A 55 -16.77 22.74 -41.23
C SER A 55 -15.96 22.68 -42.53
N LYS A 56 -16.68 22.51 -43.65
CA LYS A 56 -16.12 22.56 -44.99
C LYS A 56 -17.20 23.09 -45.92
N ASP A 57 -16.84 23.95 -46.85
CA ASP A 57 -17.78 24.53 -47.81
C ASP A 57 -18.48 23.42 -48.59
N GLY A 58 -19.79 23.60 -48.78
CA GLY A 58 -20.67 22.61 -49.41
C GLY A 58 -21.06 21.42 -48.52
N TYR A 59 -20.68 21.38 -47.25
CA TYR A 59 -21.00 20.32 -46.30
C TYR A 59 -21.62 20.86 -45.04
N ALA A 60 -22.53 20.10 -44.46
CA ALA A 60 -23.05 20.40 -43.10
C ALA A 60 -21.94 20.33 -42.05
N SER A 61 -21.85 21.37 -41.22
CA SER A 61 -20.87 21.37 -40.10
C SER A 61 -21.26 20.38 -39.00
N LYS A 62 -20.25 19.79 -38.38
CA LYS A 62 -20.42 18.95 -37.19
C LYS A 62 -19.88 19.65 -35.94
N LEU A 63 -20.65 19.60 -34.89
CA LEU A 63 -20.28 20.12 -33.56
C LEU A 63 -20.25 18.98 -32.54
N LYS A 64 -19.22 18.97 -31.69
CA LYS A 64 -19.12 18.07 -30.53
C LYS A 64 -18.62 18.84 -29.32
N VAL A 65 -19.31 18.68 -28.20
CA VAL A 65 -18.82 19.11 -26.88
C VAL A 65 -18.16 17.90 -26.20
N VAL A 66 -17.02 18.12 -25.60
CA VAL A 66 -16.27 17.11 -24.85
C VAL A 66 -15.95 17.64 -23.47
N ASP A 67 -16.54 17.05 -22.47
CA ASP A 67 -16.25 17.38 -21.08
C ASP A 67 -14.94 16.71 -20.63
N VAL A 68 -14.17 17.46 -19.86
CA VAL A 68 -12.87 17.03 -19.35
C VAL A 68 -13.07 16.43 -17.97
N GLU A 69 -13.01 15.12 -17.88
CA GLU A 69 -13.20 14.38 -16.62
C GLU A 69 -11.99 13.52 -16.30
N TYR A 70 -11.71 13.37 -15.00
CA TYR A 70 -10.75 12.38 -14.53
C TYR A 70 -11.30 10.96 -14.70
N LYS A 71 -10.45 10.05 -15.12
CA LYS A 71 -10.73 8.62 -15.01
C LYS A 71 -10.56 8.17 -13.56
N GLU A 72 -11.37 7.21 -13.15
CA GLU A 72 -11.25 6.63 -11.81
C GLU A 72 -10.09 5.62 -11.72
N ILE A 73 -9.29 5.69 -10.66
CA ILE A 73 -8.37 4.63 -10.29
C ILE A 73 -9.16 3.56 -9.51
N ARG A 74 -9.71 2.56 -10.20
CA ARG A 74 -10.55 1.50 -9.60
C ARG A 74 -9.76 0.57 -8.69
N THR A 75 -8.54 0.21 -9.05
CA THR A 75 -7.70 -0.70 -8.26
C THR A 75 -6.68 0.08 -7.46
N PHE A 76 -6.87 0.14 -6.14
CA PHE A 76 -5.87 0.65 -5.22
C PHE A 76 -6.00 -0.03 -3.86
N THR A 77 -4.98 -0.81 -3.48
CA THR A 77 -4.88 -1.47 -2.18
C THR A 77 -3.57 -1.11 -1.49
N VAL A 78 -3.58 -1.19 -0.16
CA VAL A 78 -2.39 -1.07 0.68
C VAL A 78 -2.39 -2.25 1.64
N ASN A 79 -1.31 -3.01 1.64
CA ASN A 79 -1.17 -4.15 2.54
C ASN A 79 -0.91 -3.70 3.98
N ASN A 80 -1.21 -4.57 4.94
CA ASN A 80 -0.97 -4.30 6.36
C ASN A 80 0.51 -3.97 6.63
N ILE A 81 0.73 -2.89 7.38
CA ILE A 81 2.06 -2.44 7.80
C ILE A 81 2.27 -2.85 9.26
N LYS A 82 3.39 -3.52 9.52
CA LYS A 82 3.78 -3.95 10.85
C LYS A 82 4.98 -3.13 11.34
N THR A 83 5.21 -3.10 12.65
CA THR A 83 6.38 -2.43 13.26
C THR A 83 7.74 -2.94 12.75
N THR A 84 7.75 -4.11 12.12
CA THR A 84 8.95 -4.69 11.47
C THR A 84 9.02 -4.43 9.97
N SER A 85 7.97 -3.86 9.37
CA SER A 85 7.93 -3.60 7.93
C SER A 85 8.93 -2.52 7.54
N THR A 86 9.71 -2.80 6.51
CA THR A 86 10.61 -1.85 5.83
C THR A 86 10.10 -1.46 4.45
N THR A 87 8.89 -1.92 4.12
CA THR A 87 8.24 -1.62 2.84
C THR A 87 6.74 -1.41 3.01
N VAL A 88 6.16 -0.57 2.16
CA VAL A 88 4.73 -0.48 1.89
C VAL A 88 4.47 -1.11 0.53
N THR A 89 3.53 -2.03 0.47
CA THR A 89 3.17 -2.73 -0.76
C THR A 89 1.66 -2.72 -0.98
N GLY A 90 1.23 -2.97 -2.21
CA GLY A 90 -0.17 -3.07 -2.57
C GLY A 90 -0.36 -3.23 -4.07
N LYS A 91 -1.62 -3.16 -4.50
CA LYS A 91 -2.01 -3.16 -5.91
C LYS A 91 -2.42 -1.76 -6.36
N GLY A 92 -2.28 -1.47 -7.64
CA GLY A 92 -2.67 -0.19 -8.24
C GLY A 92 -2.74 -0.24 -9.76
N LEU A 93 -3.13 0.88 -10.36
CA LEU A 93 -3.19 1.06 -11.80
C LEU A 93 -1.78 1.15 -12.39
N ASN A 94 -1.46 0.36 -13.40
CA ASN A 94 -0.16 0.38 -14.08
C ASN A 94 0.24 1.78 -14.55
N GLY A 95 1.51 2.13 -14.32
CA GLY A 95 2.07 3.45 -14.64
C GLY A 95 1.70 4.55 -13.65
N ALA A 96 0.86 4.29 -12.64
CA ALA A 96 0.57 5.27 -11.58
C ALA A 96 1.76 5.41 -10.62
N THR A 97 1.93 6.61 -10.08
CA THR A 97 2.92 6.91 -9.03
C THR A 97 2.28 6.73 -7.66
N VAL A 98 2.99 6.04 -6.75
CA VAL A 98 2.55 5.84 -5.37
C VAL A 98 3.56 6.46 -4.40
N LYS A 99 3.05 7.23 -3.42
CA LYS A 99 3.84 7.88 -2.37
C LYS A 99 3.28 7.54 -1.00
N ALA A 100 4.15 7.39 0.00
CA ALA A 100 3.76 7.12 1.39
C ALA A 100 4.14 8.30 2.27
N TYR A 101 3.27 8.65 3.23
CA TYR A 101 3.43 9.81 4.11
C TYR A 101 3.13 9.46 5.57
N VAL A 102 3.82 10.12 6.49
CA VAL A 102 3.52 10.15 7.92
C VAL A 102 3.53 11.60 8.37
N ASN A 103 2.45 12.05 9.02
CA ASN A 103 2.29 13.44 9.46
C ASN A 103 2.58 14.47 8.35
N GLY A 104 2.07 14.23 7.13
CA GLY A 104 2.28 15.10 5.97
C GLY A 104 3.63 14.96 5.27
N LYS A 105 4.62 14.35 5.91
CA LYS A 105 5.97 14.17 5.36
C LYS A 105 6.08 12.87 4.57
N GLN A 106 6.62 12.93 3.35
CA GLN A 106 6.88 11.73 2.55
C GLN A 106 7.94 10.85 3.23
N ILE A 107 7.67 9.55 3.33
CA ILE A 107 8.58 8.53 3.82
C ILE A 107 8.99 7.58 2.69
N GLY A 108 10.28 7.49 2.44
CA GLY A 108 10.83 6.72 1.31
C GLY A 108 10.64 7.41 -0.05
N LYS A 109 11.23 6.80 -1.09
CA LYS A 109 11.08 7.26 -2.48
C LYS A 109 9.73 6.81 -3.05
N SER A 110 9.16 7.59 -3.98
CA SER A 110 7.98 7.17 -4.73
C SER A 110 8.25 5.89 -5.52
N ALA A 111 7.20 5.13 -5.79
CA ALA A 111 7.25 3.95 -6.65
C ALA A 111 6.24 4.06 -7.78
N THR A 112 6.59 3.53 -8.95
CA THR A 112 5.66 3.35 -10.07
C THR A 112 5.03 1.97 -9.98
N VAL A 113 3.72 1.89 -10.20
CA VAL A 113 3.00 0.61 -10.28
C VAL A 113 3.43 -0.14 -11.55
N LYS A 114 3.93 -1.36 -11.38
CA LYS A 114 4.30 -2.28 -12.47
C LYS A 114 3.58 -3.61 -12.26
N ASN A 115 3.02 -4.19 -13.32
CA ASN A 115 2.25 -5.44 -13.27
C ASN A 115 1.19 -5.46 -12.16
N GLY A 116 0.45 -4.34 -12.05
CA GLY A 116 -0.62 -4.18 -11.06
C GLY A 116 -0.17 -4.04 -9.60
N SER A 117 1.13 -3.97 -9.32
CA SER A 117 1.68 -3.97 -7.94
C SER A 117 2.72 -2.87 -7.74
N TYR A 118 2.89 -2.44 -6.48
CA TYR A 118 3.93 -1.49 -6.10
C TYR A 118 4.62 -1.87 -4.80
N LYS A 119 5.85 -1.36 -4.61
CA LYS A 119 6.66 -1.52 -3.40
C LYS A 119 7.44 -0.24 -3.12
N ILE A 120 7.20 0.38 -1.96
CA ILE A 120 7.92 1.56 -1.48
C ILE A 120 8.79 1.13 -0.30
N THR A 121 10.09 1.38 -0.34
CA THR A 121 10.97 1.19 0.81
C THR A 121 10.77 2.34 1.79
N ILE A 122 10.53 2.03 3.06
CA ILE A 122 10.30 3.00 4.13
C ILE A 122 11.15 2.67 5.37
N PRO A 123 11.47 3.64 6.22
CA PRO A 123 12.00 3.35 7.55
C PRO A 123 10.93 2.66 8.40
N LYS A 124 11.35 1.80 9.34
CA LYS A 124 10.43 1.16 10.31
C LYS A 124 9.62 2.20 11.05
N GLN A 125 8.34 1.94 11.23
CA GLN A 125 7.40 2.84 11.88
C GLN A 125 7.00 2.31 13.27
N LYS A 126 6.72 3.23 14.20
CA LYS A 126 6.22 2.87 15.54
C LYS A 126 4.78 2.34 15.45
N ILE A 127 4.39 1.51 16.42
CA ILE A 127 2.99 1.07 16.56
C ILE A 127 2.05 2.27 16.63
N GLY A 128 0.89 2.19 16.01
CA GLY A 128 -0.12 3.25 15.99
C GLY A 128 0.15 4.35 14.94
N THR A 129 1.35 4.39 14.31
CA THR A 129 1.62 5.36 13.25
C THR A 129 0.63 5.17 12.11
N LYS A 130 -0.03 6.26 11.69
CA LYS A 130 -0.90 6.31 10.52
C LYS A 130 -0.06 6.60 9.28
N VAL A 131 0.09 5.62 8.41
CA VAL A 131 0.76 5.76 7.12
C VAL A 131 -0.29 6.04 6.06
N LYS A 132 -0.26 7.25 5.48
CA LYS A 132 -1.12 7.69 4.39
C LYS A 132 -0.43 7.37 3.07
N VAL A 133 -1.09 6.60 2.20
CA VAL A 133 -0.56 6.22 0.89
C VAL A 133 -1.42 6.87 -0.18
N LYS A 134 -0.80 7.66 -1.07
CA LYS A 134 -1.46 8.33 -2.20
C LYS A 134 -1.01 7.68 -3.49
N ILE A 135 -1.96 7.36 -4.37
CA ILE A 135 -1.73 6.97 -5.77
C ILE A 135 -2.23 8.07 -6.69
N SER A 136 -1.46 8.39 -7.72
CA SER A 136 -1.80 9.40 -8.72
C SER A 136 -1.31 8.99 -10.10
N LYS A 137 -2.05 9.39 -11.14
CA LYS A 137 -1.68 9.23 -12.54
C LYS A 137 -2.32 10.35 -13.35
N THR A 138 -1.59 10.93 -14.30
CA THR A 138 -2.12 11.97 -15.17
C THR A 138 -3.41 11.51 -15.85
N GLY A 139 -4.45 12.35 -15.83
CA GLY A 139 -5.78 12.05 -16.36
C GLY A 139 -6.63 11.13 -15.46
N TYR A 140 -6.22 10.89 -14.22
CA TYR A 140 -6.97 10.11 -13.24
C TYR A 140 -7.11 10.87 -11.92
N GLU A 141 -8.27 10.74 -11.29
CA GLU A 141 -8.47 11.21 -9.93
C GLU A 141 -7.53 10.49 -8.96
N SER A 142 -6.80 11.26 -8.15
CA SER A 142 -5.87 10.66 -7.19
C SER A 142 -6.63 10.05 -6.00
N ARG A 143 -6.16 8.90 -5.50
CA ARG A 143 -6.76 8.22 -4.34
C ARG A 143 -5.78 8.10 -3.19
N THR A 144 -6.34 8.05 -2.00
CA THR A 144 -5.56 7.95 -0.76
C THR A 144 -6.14 6.85 0.13
N LYS A 145 -5.24 6.07 0.76
CA LYS A 145 -5.59 5.12 1.82
C LYS A 145 -4.67 5.30 3.02
N THR A 146 -5.22 5.16 4.23
CA THR A 146 -4.46 5.22 5.47
C THR A 146 -4.43 3.85 6.13
N VAL A 147 -3.24 3.39 6.51
CA VAL A 147 -3.02 2.13 7.22
C VAL A 147 -2.33 2.42 8.55
N THR A 148 -2.91 1.92 9.64
CA THR A 148 -2.30 2.02 10.97
C THR A 148 -1.29 0.90 11.18
N VAL A 149 -0.09 1.24 11.61
CA VAL A 149 0.99 0.28 11.90
C VAL A 149 0.64 -0.56 13.11
N LYS A 150 0.63 -1.88 12.94
CA LYS A 150 0.34 -2.87 13.99
C LYS A 150 1.62 -3.58 14.44
N LYS A 151 1.63 -4.16 15.65
CA LYS A 151 2.74 -5.03 16.07
C LYS A 151 2.88 -6.23 15.13
N ALA A 152 4.10 -6.65 14.91
CA ALA A 152 4.35 -7.93 14.23
C ALA A 152 3.84 -9.08 15.10
N PHE A 153 3.33 -10.12 14.47
CA PHE A 153 2.90 -11.34 15.15
C PHE A 153 3.99 -12.41 15.00
N THR A 154 4.19 -13.21 16.06
CA THR A 154 5.01 -14.42 16.01
C THR A 154 4.18 -15.58 16.54
N SER A 155 4.04 -16.62 15.74
CA SER A 155 3.21 -17.80 16.04
C SER A 155 4.03 -19.05 16.37
N ASN A 156 5.35 -18.94 16.46
CA ASN A 156 6.24 -20.11 16.54
C ASN A 156 6.62 -20.51 17.98
N LEU A 157 5.89 -20.08 19.01
CA LEU A 157 6.12 -20.55 20.39
C LEU A 157 5.61 -21.99 20.54
N THR A 158 6.53 -22.91 20.86
CA THR A 158 6.21 -24.29 21.26
C THR A 158 6.78 -24.60 22.64
N ILE A 159 6.22 -25.57 23.31
CA ILE A 159 6.75 -26.14 24.56
C ILE A 159 6.86 -27.66 24.35
N ASN A 160 8.04 -28.19 24.58
CA ASN A 160 8.25 -29.65 24.61
C ASN A 160 7.60 -30.28 25.87
N SER A 161 7.35 -31.57 25.83
CA SER A 161 6.79 -32.29 26.97
C SER A 161 7.66 -32.08 28.24
N VAL A 162 7.02 -31.77 29.35
CA VAL A 162 7.66 -31.57 30.66
C VAL A 162 7.19 -32.69 31.60
N LYS A 163 8.16 -33.42 32.16
CA LYS A 163 7.93 -34.50 33.16
C LYS A 163 8.16 -33.98 34.57
N LYS A 164 7.65 -34.67 35.59
CA LYS A 164 7.90 -34.33 37.01
C LYS A 164 9.39 -34.28 37.37
N THR A 165 10.23 -35.02 36.63
CA THR A 165 11.70 -35.03 36.79
C THR A 165 12.41 -33.93 36.04
N SER A 166 11.72 -33.18 35.15
CA SER A 166 12.34 -32.17 34.30
C SER A 166 12.84 -30.97 35.11
N THR A 167 14.08 -30.58 34.87
CA THR A 167 14.70 -29.37 35.44
C THR A 167 14.82 -28.26 34.41
N TYR A 168 14.27 -28.47 33.19
CA TYR A 168 14.22 -27.51 32.11
C TYR A 168 12.87 -27.52 31.39
N VAL A 169 12.44 -26.35 30.97
CA VAL A 169 11.38 -26.16 29.95
C VAL A 169 12.03 -25.75 28.67
N THR A 170 11.83 -26.53 27.61
CA THR A 170 12.41 -26.28 26.29
C THR A 170 11.34 -26.16 25.24
N GLY A 171 11.70 -25.59 24.08
CA GLY A 171 10.80 -25.46 22.93
C GLY A 171 11.39 -24.59 21.84
N LYS A 172 10.52 -24.22 20.87
CA LYS A 172 10.87 -23.31 19.77
C LYS A 172 10.27 -21.92 20.01
N GLY A 173 10.89 -20.88 19.47
CA GLY A 173 10.42 -19.51 19.54
C GLY A 173 11.09 -18.61 18.52
N GLN A 174 10.67 -17.35 18.51
CA GLN A 174 11.27 -16.31 17.64
C GLN A 174 12.69 -15.97 18.14
N SER A 175 13.72 -16.16 17.32
CA SER A 175 15.10 -15.83 17.67
C SER A 175 15.22 -14.38 18.17
N GLY A 176 16.00 -14.19 19.27
CA GLY A 176 16.16 -12.91 19.96
C GLY A 176 14.96 -12.51 20.84
N ALA A 177 13.94 -13.36 21.01
CA ALA A 177 12.86 -13.15 21.99
C ALA A 177 13.30 -13.57 23.38
N THR A 178 12.76 -12.94 24.41
CA THR A 178 12.88 -13.37 25.81
C THR A 178 11.72 -14.29 26.15
N VAL A 179 12.01 -15.43 26.76
CA VAL A 179 11.01 -16.39 27.29
C VAL A 179 11.10 -16.51 28.79
N ARG A 180 9.93 -16.64 29.44
CA ARG A 180 9.79 -16.84 30.89
C ARG A 180 8.77 -17.93 31.14
N ALA A 181 9.03 -18.78 32.12
CA ALA A 181 8.12 -19.84 32.55
C ALA A 181 7.40 -19.43 33.84
N TYR A 182 6.13 -19.77 33.95
CA TYR A 182 5.27 -19.43 35.10
C TYR A 182 4.45 -20.64 35.55
N VAL A 183 4.24 -20.73 36.85
CA VAL A 183 3.26 -21.63 37.49
C VAL A 183 2.39 -20.77 38.39
N ASN A 184 1.05 -20.89 38.29
CA ASN A 184 0.08 -20.09 39.03
C ASN A 184 0.42 -18.57 39.01
N GLY A 185 0.82 -18.02 37.85
CA GLY A 185 1.19 -16.60 37.68
C GLY A 185 2.56 -16.22 38.21
N LYS A 186 3.24 -17.07 38.99
CA LYS A 186 4.58 -16.83 39.53
C LYS A 186 5.65 -17.33 38.57
N GLN A 187 6.66 -16.49 38.28
CA GLN A 187 7.80 -16.92 37.45
C GLN A 187 8.61 -18.00 38.15
N ILE A 188 8.92 -19.07 37.42
CA ILE A 188 9.79 -20.16 37.86
C ILE A 188 11.08 -20.15 37.04
N GLY A 189 12.22 -20.09 37.73
CA GLY A 189 13.54 -19.99 37.08
C GLY A 189 13.82 -18.61 36.44
N LYS A 190 15.03 -18.46 35.88
CA LYS A 190 15.48 -17.24 35.19
C LYS A 190 14.92 -17.21 33.75
N SER A 191 14.72 -16.01 33.18
CA SER A 191 14.38 -15.87 31.77
C SER A 191 15.50 -16.39 30.87
N ALA A 192 15.14 -16.85 29.67
CA ALA A 192 16.10 -17.26 28.65
C ALA A 192 15.83 -16.49 27.35
N THR A 193 16.89 -16.35 26.52
CA THR A 193 16.76 -15.80 25.17
C THR A 193 16.66 -16.93 24.16
N VAL A 194 15.74 -16.80 23.21
CA VAL A 194 15.64 -17.74 22.07
C VAL A 194 16.85 -17.57 21.15
N LYS A 195 17.65 -18.61 20.99
CA LYS A 195 18.81 -18.69 20.10
C LYS A 195 18.54 -19.74 19.02
N ASN A 196 18.80 -19.41 17.75
CA ASN A 196 18.56 -20.31 16.61
C ASN A 196 17.20 -20.99 16.61
N GLY A 197 16.14 -20.21 16.98
CA GLY A 197 14.77 -20.71 17.03
C GLY A 197 14.43 -21.62 18.20
N LYS A 198 15.35 -21.89 19.14
CA LYS A 198 15.16 -22.78 20.30
C LYS A 198 15.40 -22.03 21.62
N TYR A 199 14.77 -22.50 22.69
CA TYR A 199 15.01 -21.97 24.04
C TYR A 199 15.07 -23.09 25.06
N SER A 200 15.74 -22.82 26.22
CA SER A 200 15.82 -23.68 27.39
C SER A 200 15.79 -22.80 28.63
N ILE A 201 14.82 -23.02 29.50
CA ILE A 201 14.65 -22.33 30.79
C ILE A 201 14.90 -23.33 31.90
N LYS A 202 15.90 -23.10 32.75
CA LYS A 202 16.12 -23.90 33.96
C LYS A 202 15.01 -23.60 34.97
N ILE A 203 14.36 -24.63 35.48
CA ILE A 203 13.24 -24.53 36.44
C ILE A 203 13.44 -25.50 37.61
N PRO A 204 12.88 -25.25 38.80
CA PRO A 204 12.73 -26.26 39.81
C PRO A 204 11.77 -27.36 39.34
N LYS A 205 11.97 -28.60 39.81
CA LYS A 205 11.06 -29.72 39.52
C LYS A 205 9.62 -29.34 39.90
N GLN A 206 8.66 -29.75 39.09
CA GLN A 206 7.24 -29.46 39.26
C GLN A 206 6.47 -30.77 39.43
N SER A 207 5.46 -30.77 40.30
CA SER A 207 4.60 -31.94 40.47
C SER A 207 3.76 -32.23 39.23
N LYS A 208 3.46 -33.52 38.99
CA LYS A 208 2.54 -33.99 37.96
C LYS A 208 1.21 -33.22 38.04
N GLY A 209 0.64 -32.87 36.91
CA GLY A 209 -0.62 -32.12 36.84
C GLY A 209 -0.45 -30.58 36.92
N LYS A 210 0.69 -30.03 37.36
CA LYS A 210 0.92 -28.58 37.36
C LYS A 210 0.96 -28.03 35.95
N LYS A 211 0.33 -26.87 35.75
CA LYS A 211 0.32 -26.15 34.50
C LYS A 211 1.48 -25.16 34.44
N ILE A 212 2.37 -25.30 33.45
CA ILE A 212 3.46 -24.39 33.19
C ILE A 212 3.09 -23.54 31.96
N THR A 213 3.03 -22.22 32.13
CA THR A 213 2.81 -21.25 31.04
C THR A 213 4.14 -20.62 30.65
N VAL A 214 4.52 -20.74 29.40
CA VAL A 214 5.66 -20.01 28.83
C VAL A 214 5.16 -18.76 28.11
N LYS A 215 5.72 -17.61 28.49
CA LYS A 215 5.44 -16.32 27.87
C LYS A 215 6.66 -15.87 27.09
N MET A 216 6.47 -15.58 25.80
CA MET A 216 7.50 -15.05 24.90
C MET A 216 7.24 -13.59 24.58
N THR A 217 8.25 -12.75 24.80
CA THR A 217 8.20 -11.30 24.52
C THR A 217 9.34 -10.89 23.61
N LYS A 218 9.08 -9.99 22.66
CA LYS A 218 10.10 -9.36 21.82
C LYS A 218 9.63 -7.96 21.45
N THR A 219 10.56 -7.00 21.46
CA THR A 219 10.27 -5.63 21.04
C THR A 219 9.64 -5.60 19.64
N ASN A 220 8.57 -4.81 19.46
CA ASN A 220 7.81 -4.69 18.21
C ASN A 220 6.99 -5.92 17.80
N TYR A 221 6.87 -6.93 18.66
CA TYR A 221 6.06 -8.12 18.43
C TYR A 221 4.92 -8.22 19.45
N ILE A 222 3.86 -8.91 19.09
CA ILE A 222 2.80 -9.28 20.03
C ILE A 222 3.38 -10.32 21.01
N THR A 223 3.13 -10.14 22.31
CA THR A 223 3.46 -11.13 23.32
C THR A 223 2.63 -12.40 23.11
N VAL A 224 3.27 -13.56 23.14
CA VAL A 224 2.62 -14.86 22.96
C VAL A 224 2.84 -15.72 24.20
N SER A 225 1.81 -16.45 24.61
CA SER A 225 1.89 -17.42 25.72
C SER A 225 1.37 -18.77 25.26
N LYS A 226 1.95 -19.84 25.84
CA LYS A 226 1.52 -21.22 25.64
C LYS A 226 1.62 -21.98 26.96
N THR A 227 0.70 -22.89 27.21
CA THR A 227 0.65 -23.66 28.47
C THR A 227 0.80 -25.16 28.16
N THR A 228 1.50 -25.88 29.03
CA THR A 228 1.63 -27.34 29.04
C THR A 228 1.38 -27.87 30.43
N THR A 229 0.95 -29.12 30.54
CA THR A 229 0.76 -29.82 31.83
C THR A 229 1.94 -30.75 32.07
N VAL A 230 2.45 -30.76 33.29
CA VAL A 230 3.54 -31.68 33.76
C VAL A 230 3.02 -33.10 33.81
N LYS A 231 3.71 -34.02 33.14
CA LYS A 231 3.41 -35.45 33.06
C LYS A 231 4.10 -36.24 34.16
#